data_4335aaa2483cfc3eb29e69528e1e6c70
#
_entry.id   4335aaa2483cfc3eb29e69528e1e6c70
#
_cell.length_a   1.000
_cell.length_b   1.000
_cell.length_c   1.000
_cell.angle_alpha   90.00
_cell.angle_beta   90.00
_cell.angle_gamma   90.00
#
_symmetry.space_group_name_H-M   'P 1'
#
loop_
_entity.id
_entity.type
_entity.pdbx_description
1 polymer ?
#
loop_
_entity_poly.entity_id
_entity_poly.type
_entity_poly.pdbx_seq_one_letter_code
_entity_poly.pdbx_strand_id
1 'polypeptide(L)'
;MSTKIYTMTHKKFNPPSDDTYIPLHVGRACAADLGYMGDDTGDNISKLNCYYGELTGMYWMWKNLPQEGNVGVCHYRRFFLKDSTHIMSEPDFDKILSEYDIITSRAFYAEKNYREYYGDAHPVKDLDLTGEVIKKLYPEDYPVFVEVMAQTKYYFGNLCVTSKK
;
A
#
# COMPACT_ATOMS: atom_id res chain seq x y z
N MET A 1 -20.81 3.83 3.32
CA MET A 1 -20.15 2.50 3.33
C MET A 1 -19.05 2.55 4.38
N SER A 2 -18.74 1.44 5.07
CA SER A 2 -17.67 1.48 6.09
C SER A 2 -16.30 1.54 5.41
N THR A 3 -15.45 2.48 5.86
CA THR A 3 -14.05 2.59 5.40
C THR A 3 -13.11 2.07 6.47
N LYS A 4 -12.23 1.13 6.13
CA LYS A 4 -11.20 0.60 7.02
C LYS A 4 -9.81 0.73 6.41
N ILE A 5 -8.89 1.31 7.18
CA ILE A 5 -7.50 1.55 6.78
C ILE A 5 -6.58 0.61 7.56
N TYR A 6 -5.98 -0.34 6.88
CA TYR A 6 -5.04 -1.26 7.51
C TYR A 6 -3.66 -0.61 7.59
N THR A 7 -3.23 -0.38 8.83
CA THR A 7 -1.95 0.28 9.14
C THR A 7 -0.86 -0.76 9.27
N MET A 8 -0.07 -0.93 8.22
CA MET A 8 1.03 -1.90 8.17
C MET A 8 2.10 -1.57 9.21
N THR A 9 2.42 -2.52 10.08
CA THR A 9 3.43 -2.34 11.11
C THR A 9 4.21 -3.62 11.42
N HIS A 10 5.47 -3.46 11.78
CA HIS A 10 6.35 -4.48 12.36
C HIS A 10 6.84 -4.07 13.75
N LYS A 11 6.27 -3.00 14.31
CA LYS A 11 6.63 -2.43 15.63
C LYS A 11 5.39 -1.96 16.37
N LYS A 12 5.49 -1.90 17.71
CA LYS A 12 4.50 -1.18 18.52
C LYS A 12 4.52 0.31 18.15
N PHE A 13 3.34 0.90 18.06
CA PHE A 13 3.13 2.33 17.85
C PHE A 13 1.82 2.74 18.53
N ASN A 14 1.54 4.03 18.61
CA ASN A 14 0.27 4.55 19.08
C ASN A 14 -0.64 4.79 17.87
N PRO A 15 -1.60 3.90 17.59
CA PRO A 15 -2.53 4.10 16.49
C PRO A 15 -3.41 5.34 16.77
N PRO A 16 -3.96 5.97 15.72
CA PRO A 16 -5.03 6.95 15.89
C PRO A 16 -6.16 6.35 16.73
N SER A 17 -6.82 7.19 17.53
CA SER A 17 -7.95 6.77 18.37
C SER A 17 -9.23 6.47 17.57
N ASP A 18 -9.20 6.69 16.27
CA ASP A 18 -10.30 6.45 15.35
C ASP A 18 -10.27 4.99 14.89
N ASP A 19 -11.39 4.28 15.05
CA ASP A 19 -11.58 2.87 14.66
C ASP A 19 -11.47 2.63 13.15
N THR A 20 -11.31 3.68 12.35
CA THR A 20 -11.02 3.59 10.92
C THR A 20 -9.66 2.95 10.67
N TYR A 21 -8.68 3.19 11.55
CA TYR A 21 -7.31 2.70 11.40
C TYR A 21 -7.06 1.44 12.22
N ILE A 22 -6.87 0.33 11.51
CA ILE A 22 -6.67 -1.00 12.10
C ILE A 22 -5.18 -1.37 11.99
N PRO A 23 -4.44 -1.48 13.10
CA PRO A 23 -3.07 -1.99 13.06
C PRO A 23 -3.01 -3.42 12.53
N LEU A 24 -2.21 -3.64 11.49
CA LEU A 24 -1.94 -4.96 10.92
C LEU A 24 -0.46 -5.30 11.07
N HIS A 25 -0.16 -6.30 11.91
CA HIS A 25 1.20 -6.80 12.14
C HIS A 25 1.64 -7.66 10.96
N VAL A 26 2.48 -7.11 10.09
CA VAL A 26 3.03 -7.81 8.92
C VAL A 26 4.25 -8.63 9.27
N GLY A 27 4.34 -9.85 8.73
CA GLY A 27 5.40 -10.80 9.07
C GLY A 27 5.25 -11.41 10.48
N ARG A 28 4.06 -11.40 11.06
CA ARG A 28 3.81 -11.90 12.40
C ARG A 28 4.23 -13.35 12.58
N ALA A 29 4.14 -14.19 11.56
CA ALA A 29 4.57 -15.60 11.60
C ALA A 29 6.04 -15.80 11.99
N CYS A 30 6.88 -14.76 11.83
CA CYS A 30 8.33 -14.81 12.13
C CYS A 30 8.76 -13.77 13.16
N ALA A 31 7.83 -13.15 13.88
CA ALA A 31 8.11 -12.08 14.84
C ALA A 31 7.38 -12.30 16.17
N ALA A 32 7.82 -11.59 17.21
CA ALA A 32 7.11 -11.58 18.49
C ALA A 32 5.75 -10.86 18.33
N ASP A 33 4.74 -11.38 19.01
CA ASP A 33 3.39 -10.81 18.95
C ASP A 33 3.37 -9.38 19.50
N LEU A 34 2.82 -8.48 18.71
CA LEU A 34 2.61 -7.07 19.07
C LEU A 34 1.24 -6.81 19.71
N GLY A 35 0.35 -7.83 19.78
CA GLY A 35 -1.02 -7.69 20.23
C GLY A 35 -1.93 -6.99 19.22
N TYR A 36 -1.55 -6.93 17.95
CA TYR A 36 -2.35 -6.45 16.84
C TYR A 36 -2.90 -7.61 16.01
N MET A 37 -3.87 -7.32 15.15
CA MET A 37 -4.26 -8.25 14.08
C MET A 37 -3.02 -8.65 13.29
N GLY A 38 -2.84 -9.93 12.97
CA GLY A 38 -1.68 -10.43 12.24
C GLY A 38 -2.03 -10.87 10.83
N ASP A 39 -1.05 -10.79 9.94
CA ASP A 39 -1.13 -11.26 8.56
C ASP A 39 -0.84 -12.78 8.41
N ASP A 40 -0.84 -13.54 9.52
CA ASP A 40 -0.46 -14.95 9.59
C ASP A 40 -1.64 -15.92 9.76
N THR A 41 -2.87 -15.43 9.57
CA THR A 41 -4.11 -16.23 9.63
C THR A 41 -4.66 -16.52 8.23
N GLY A 42 -5.49 -17.56 8.09
CA GLY A 42 -6.09 -17.92 6.81
C GLY A 42 -5.07 -18.15 5.69
N ASP A 43 -5.44 -17.78 4.46
CA ASP A 43 -4.50 -17.82 3.31
C ASP A 43 -3.53 -16.66 3.42
N ASN A 44 -2.24 -16.95 3.63
CA ASN A 44 -1.23 -15.94 3.91
C ASN A 44 0.17 -16.32 3.41
N ILE A 45 1.00 -15.31 3.27
CA ILE A 45 2.43 -15.42 2.95
C ILE A 45 3.30 -14.73 4.02
N SER A 46 2.82 -14.65 5.26
CA SER A 46 3.47 -13.94 6.37
C SER A 46 4.93 -14.35 6.59
N LYS A 47 5.25 -15.65 6.43
CA LYS A 47 6.62 -16.16 6.53
C LYS A 47 7.59 -15.60 5.47
N LEU A 48 7.07 -15.07 4.38
CA LEU A 48 7.85 -14.48 3.29
C LEU A 48 8.07 -12.97 3.46
N ASN A 49 7.75 -12.42 4.62
CA ASN A 49 7.88 -10.98 4.90
C ASN A 49 9.31 -10.45 4.70
N CYS A 50 10.35 -11.26 4.91
CA CYS A 50 11.73 -10.87 4.63
C CYS A 50 12.00 -10.53 3.15
N TYR A 51 11.17 -11.03 2.22
CA TYR A 51 11.26 -10.76 0.79
C TYR A 51 10.24 -9.72 0.31
N TYR A 52 9.03 -9.77 0.86
CA TYR A 52 7.89 -8.97 0.37
C TYR A 52 7.55 -7.78 1.26
N GLY A 53 8.13 -7.67 2.46
CA GLY A 53 7.84 -6.59 3.39
C GLY A 53 6.34 -6.45 3.67
N GLU A 54 5.83 -5.24 3.60
CA GLU A 54 4.42 -4.93 3.85
C GLU A 54 3.42 -5.56 2.85
N LEU A 55 3.90 -6.04 1.70
CA LEU A 55 3.05 -6.73 0.72
C LEU A 55 2.46 -8.03 1.27
N THR A 56 3.06 -8.63 2.31
CA THR A 56 2.45 -9.80 2.98
C THR A 56 1.12 -9.44 3.63
N GLY A 57 1.01 -8.24 4.19
CA GLY A 57 -0.25 -7.72 4.72
C GLY A 57 -1.26 -7.43 3.62
N MET A 58 -0.84 -6.86 2.48
CA MET A 58 -1.73 -6.64 1.33
C MET A 58 -2.27 -7.95 0.76
N TYR A 59 -1.41 -8.98 0.64
CA TYR A 59 -1.83 -10.33 0.25
C TYR A 59 -2.88 -10.89 1.21
N TRP A 60 -2.62 -10.80 2.52
CA TRP A 60 -3.54 -11.26 3.54
C TRP A 60 -4.90 -10.54 3.45
N MET A 61 -4.90 -9.22 3.26
CA MET A 61 -6.11 -8.43 3.06
C MET A 61 -6.91 -8.91 1.84
N TRP A 62 -6.24 -9.14 0.72
CA TRP A 62 -6.87 -9.64 -0.50
C TRP A 62 -7.55 -10.99 -0.30
N LYS A 63 -6.89 -11.91 0.41
CA LYS A 63 -7.37 -13.28 0.58
C LYS A 63 -8.42 -13.44 1.67
N ASN A 64 -8.39 -12.64 2.72
CA ASN A 64 -9.15 -12.93 3.94
C ASN A 64 -10.19 -11.87 4.31
N LEU A 65 -10.13 -10.67 3.74
CA LEU A 65 -11.11 -9.64 4.05
C LEU A 65 -12.38 -9.78 3.17
N PRO A 66 -13.58 -9.47 3.72
CA PRO A 66 -14.79 -9.42 2.93
C PRO A 66 -14.68 -8.42 1.79
N GLN A 67 -15.35 -8.68 0.68
CA GLN A 67 -15.35 -7.84 -0.54
C GLN A 67 -16.40 -6.72 -0.45
N GLU A 68 -16.45 -6.01 0.69
CA GLU A 68 -17.43 -4.96 0.94
C GLU A 68 -16.79 -3.72 1.53
N GLY A 69 -17.39 -2.55 1.23
CA GLY A 69 -16.95 -1.26 1.74
C GLY A 69 -15.70 -0.69 1.07
N ASN A 70 -15.14 0.33 1.69
CA ASN A 70 -13.89 0.93 1.28
C ASN A 70 -12.74 0.33 2.09
N VAL A 71 -11.63 0.07 1.44
CA VAL A 71 -10.44 -0.47 2.08
C VAL A 71 -9.22 0.38 1.73
N GLY A 72 -8.38 0.61 2.71
CA GLY A 72 -7.14 1.35 2.50
C GLY A 72 -5.95 0.72 3.19
N VAL A 73 -4.79 1.17 2.76
CA VAL A 73 -3.49 0.78 3.30
C VAL A 73 -2.73 2.04 3.67
N CYS A 74 -2.16 2.06 4.86
CA CYS A 74 -1.18 3.06 5.25
C CYS A 74 -0.06 2.41 6.07
N HIS A 75 0.89 3.22 6.52
CA HIS A 75 2.03 2.75 7.28
C HIS A 75 2.01 3.35 8.69
N TYR A 76 2.50 2.64 9.71
CA TYR A 76 2.52 3.11 11.10
C TYR A 76 3.22 4.46 11.33
N ARG A 77 3.92 4.99 10.34
CA ARG A 77 4.56 6.31 10.34
C ARG A 77 4.00 7.28 9.31
N ARG A 78 2.96 6.89 8.56
CA ARG A 78 2.38 7.71 7.48
C ARG A 78 0.88 7.50 7.45
N PHE A 79 0.15 8.55 7.75
CA PHE A 79 -1.30 8.57 7.78
C PHE A 79 -1.84 9.55 6.74
N PHE A 80 -3.08 9.35 6.34
CA PHE A 80 -3.79 10.32 5.50
C PHE A 80 -4.18 11.51 6.35
N LEU A 81 -3.85 12.71 5.87
CA LEU A 81 -4.13 13.97 6.56
C LEU A 81 -5.19 14.76 5.82
N LYS A 82 -6.14 15.27 6.57
CA LYS A 82 -7.13 16.23 6.08
C LYS A 82 -6.53 17.62 5.93
N ASP A 83 -5.67 17.99 6.85
CA ASP A 83 -4.88 19.22 6.89
C ASP A 83 -3.55 18.96 7.59
N SER A 84 -2.78 20.00 7.90
CA SER A 84 -1.44 19.85 8.50
C SER A 84 -1.41 19.17 9.88
N THR A 85 -2.54 19.01 10.55
CA THR A 85 -2.63 18.57 11.95
C THR A 85 -3.63 17.44 12.20
N HIS A 86 -4.60 17.25 11.31
CA HIS A 86 -5.69 16.30 11.52
C HIS A 86 -5.60 15.10 10.58
N ILE A 87 -5.63 13.91 11.16
CA ILE A 87 -5.74 12.65 10.43
C ILE A 87 -7.17 12.53 9.89
N MET A 88 -7.31 12.02 8.66
CA MET A 88 -8.61 11.77 8.03
C MET A 88 -9.37 10.69 8.79
N SER A 89 -10.66 10.91 8.99
CA SER A 89 -11.63 9.99 9.58
C SER A 89 -12.47 9.28 8.51
N GLU A 90 -13.26 8.27 8.89
CA GLU A 90 -14.16 7.56 7.97
C GLU A 90 -15.05 8.50 7.15
N PRO A 91 -15.74 9.53 7.71
CA PRO A 91 -16.52 10.48 6.93
C PRO A 91 -15.72 11.28 5.90
N ASP A 92 -14.44 11.57 6.19
CA ASP A 92 -13.58 12.29 5.25
C ASP A 92 -13.26 11.41 4.02
N PHE A 93 -12.97 10.12 4.23
CA PHE A 93 -12.76 9.16 3.14
C PHE A 93 -14.02 8.93 2.33
N ASP A 94 -15.14 8.68 2.98
CA ASP A 94 -16.43 8.41 2.32
C ASP A 94 -16.85 9.58 1.43
N LYS A 95 -16.63 10.81 1.89
CA LYS A 95 -16.89 12.01 1.10
C LYS A 95 -16.07 12.06 -0.18
N ILE A 96 -14.78 11.78 -0.11
CA ILE A 96 -13.89 11.80 -1.29
C ILE A 96 -14.23 10.64 -2.23
N LEU A 97 -14.44 9.44 -1.69
CA LEU A 97 -14.74 8.24 -2.47
C LEU A 97 -16.16 8.24 -3.05
N SER A 98 -17.01 9.20 -2.68
CA SER A 98 -18.27 9.42 -3.39
C SER A 98 -18.07 10.07 -4.76
N GLU A 99 -16.95 10.74 -4.98
CA GLU A 99 -16.60 11.48 -6.21
C GLU A 99 -15.43 10.86 -6.98
N TYR A 100 -14.55 10.12 -6.28
CA TYR A 100 -13.32 9.53 -6.84
C TYR A 100 -13.24 8.04 -6.52
N ASP A 101 -12.60 7.28 -7.39
CA ASP A 101 -12.45 5.82 -7.23
C ASP A 101 -11.32 5.43 -6.29
N ILE A 102 -10.31 6.30 -6.13
CA ILE A 102 -9.12 6.02 -5.34
C ILE A 102 -8.54 7.30 -4.69
N ILE A 103 -8.08 7.15 -3.45
CA ILE A 103 -7.28 8.16 -2.76
C ILE A 103 -5.84 7.62 -2.67
N THR A 104 -4.87 8.41 -3.08
CA THR A 104 -3.44 8.05 -3.02
C THR A 104 -2.64 9.06 -2.23
N SER A 105 -1.35 8.80 -2.04
CA SER A 105 -0.40 9.81 -1.58
C SER A 105 -0.34 10.99 -2.55
N ARG A 106 0.14 12.14 -2.07
CA ARG A 106 0.35 13.32 -2.95
C ARG A 106 1.34 12.98 -4.07
N ALA A 107 1.00 13.39 -5.29
CA ALA A 107 1.89 13.24 -6.43
C ALA A 107 3.21 13.99 -6.19
N PHE A 108 4.30 13.36 -6.52
CA PHE A 108 5.63 13.93 -6.60
C PHE A 108 5.97 14.18 -8.07
N TYR A 109 6.47 15.36 -8.38
CA TYR A 109 6.88 15.74 -9.73
C TYR A 109 8.41 15.87 -9.74
N ALA A 110 9.06 15.09 -10.59
CA ALA A 110 10.51 15.06 -10.73
C ALA A 110 10.95 15.65 -12.09
N GLU A 111 12.22 16.02 -12.18
CA GLU A 111 12.86 16.40 -13.44
C GLU A 111 13.23 15.21 -14.33
N LYS A 112 13.45 14.06 -13.69
CA LYS A 112 13.80 12.78 -14.33
C LYS A 112 12.59 11.86 -14.43
N ASN A 113 12.58 10.97 -15.41
CA ASN A 113 11.60 9.88 -15.46
C ASN A 113 11.85 8.86 -14.33
N TYR A 114 10.85 7.98 -14.07
CA TYR A 114 10.93 7.07 -12.92
C TYR A 114 12.13 6.12 -13.01
N ARG A 115 12.45 5.63 -14.21
CA ARG A 115 13.59 4.71 -14.40
C ARG A 115 14.91 5.38 -14.04
N GLU A 116 15.11 6.62 -14.46
CA GLU A 116 16.31 7.41 -14.12
C GLU A 116 16.35 7.73 -12.62
N TYR A 117 15.21 8.17 -12.06
CA TYR A 117 15.09 8.47 -10.63
C TYR A 117 15.38 7.24 -9.76
N TYR A 118 14.88 6.06 -10.15
CA TYR A 118 15.18 4.79 -9.48
C TYR A 118 16.68 4.49 -9.51
N GLY A 119 17.33 4.74 -10.64
CA GLY A 119 18.75 4.52 -10.84
C GLY A 119 19.67 5.38 -9.97
N ASP A 120 19.20 6.51 -9.44
CA ASP A 120 19.97 7.35 -8.51
C ASP A 120 20.21 6.65 -7.14
N ALA A 121 19.37 5.69 -6.75
CA ALA A 121 19.43 5.04 -5.44
C ALA A 121 19.50 3.51 -5.50
N HIS A 122 19.18 2.91 -6.66
CA HIS A 122 19.04 1.47 -6.82
C HIS A 122 19.65 0.97 -8.14
N PRO A 123 20.07 -0.31 -8.22
CA PRO A 123 20.53 -0.89 -9.48
C PRO A 123 19.40 -0.93 -10.53
N VAL A 124 19.57 -0.21 -11.63
CA VAL A 124 18.56 -0.16 -12.72
C VAL A 124 18.24 -1.54 -13.29
N LYS A 125 19.20 -2.47 -13.28
CA LYS A 125 19.01 -3.86 -13.69
C LYS A 125 17.85 -4.57 -12.95
N ASP A 126 17.56 -4.19 -11.71
CA ASP A 126 16.49 -4.81 -10.94
C ASP A 126 15.13 -4.36 -11.47
N LEU A 127 15.04 -3.11 -11.94
CA LEU A 127 13.86 -2.60 -12.61
C LEU A 127 13.69 -3.21 -14.00
N ASP A 128 14.79 -3.37 -14.75
CA ASP A 128 14.78 -4.02 -16.06
C ASP A 128 14.31 -5.49 -15.94
N LEU A 129 14.83 -6.22 -14.92
CA LEU A 129 14.38 -7.58 -14.62
C LEU A 129 12.89 -7.63 -14.26
N THR A 130 12.42 -6.65 -13.51
CA THR A 130 10.98 -6.51 -13.19
C THR A 130 10.16 -6.38 -14.49
N GLY A 131 10.60 -5.54 -15.41
CA GLY A 131 9.98 -5.41 -16.75
C GLY A 131 9.95 -6.72 -17.53
N GLU A 132 11.04 -7.50 -17.54
CA GLU A 132 11.08 -8.81 -18.18
C GLU A 132 10.09 -9.80 -17.55
N VAL A 133 9.98 -9.80 -16.22
CA VAL A 133 9.03 -10.66 -15.51
C VAL A 133 7.59 -10.26 -15.84
N ILE A 134 7.27 -8.96 -15.84
CA ILE A 134 5.94 -8.44 -16.23
C ILE A 134 5.64 -8.88 -17.66
N LYS A 135 6.56 -8.65 -18.60
CA LYS A 135 6.39 -9.03 -20.01
C LYS A 135 6.13 -10.53 -20.21
N LYS A 136 6.72 -11.37 -19.36
CA LYS A 136 6.55 -12.82 -19.40
C LYS A 136 5.24 -13.29 -18.79
N LEU A 137 4.85 -12.75 -17.64
CA LEU A 137 3.70 -13.22 -16.85
C LEU A 137 2.41 -12.46 -17.16
N TYR A 138 2.52 -11.19 -17.54
CA TYR A 138 1.42 -10.25 -17.77
C TYR A 138 1.73 -9.40 -19.02
N PRO A 139 1.82 -10.01 -20.21
CA PRO A 139 2.25 -9.30 -21.42
C PRO A 139 1.34 -8.11 -21.79
N GLU A 140 0.07 -8.17 -21.43
CA GLU A 140 -0.89 -7.09 -21.62
C GLU A 140 -0.60 -5.85 -20.75
N ASP A 141 0.04 -6.02 -19.58
CA ASP A 141 0.40 -4.93 -18.67
C ASP A 141 1.77 -4.31 -18.98
N TYR A 142 2.59 -4.99 -19.79
CA TYR A 142 3.94 -4.51 -20.09
C TYR A 142 3.98 -3.12 -20.75
N PRO A 143 3.11 -2.78 -21.72
CA PRO A 143 3.07 -1.42 -22.26
C PRO A 143 2.79 -0.35 -21.19
N VAL A 144 1.89 -0.63 -20.26
CA VAL A 144 1.58 0.27 -19.13
C VAL A 144 2.81 0.43 -18.22
N PHE A 145 3.51 -0.68 -17.92
CA PHE A 145 4.78 -0.61 -17.18
C PHE A 145 5.78 0.33 -17.84
N VAL A 146 5.99 0.21 -19.15
CA VAL A 146 6.92 1.05 -19.92
C VAL A 146 6.49 2.53 -19.84
N GLU A 147 5.20 2.80 -20.01
CA GLU A 147 4.64 4.15 -19.91
C GLU A 147 4.88 4.75 -18.51
N VAL A 148 4.60 3.99 -17.45
CA VAL A 148 4.81 4.44 -16.06
C VAL A 148 6.29 4.73 -15.79
N MET A 149 7.21 3.90 -16.31
CA MET A 149 8.66 4.11 -16.15
C MET A 149 9.16 5.38 -16.85
N ALA A 150 8.47 5.83 -17.90
CA ALA A 150 8.79 7.04 -18.64
C ALA A 150 8.19 8.32 -18.03
N GLN A 151 7.30 8.21 -17.06
CA GLN A 151 6.65 9.37 -16.43
C GLN A 151 7.58 10.11 -15.48
N THR A 152 7.30 11.40 -15.28
CA THR A 152 7.96 12.28 -14.30
C THR A 152 7.06 12.60 -13.10
N LYS A 153 5.84 12.05 -13.08
CA LYS A 153 4.88 12.17 -12.00
C LYS A 153 4.75 10.82 -11.29
N TYR A 154 5.10 10.78 -10.00
CA TYR A 154 5.10 9.54 -9.20
C TYR A 154 4.22 9.65 -7.98
N TYR A 155 3.82 8.48 -7.46
CA TYR A 155 3.15 8.32 -6.17
C TYR A 155 3.98 7.36 -5.32
N PHE A 156 4.51 7.86 -4.20
CA PHE A 156 5.37 7.07 -3.34
C PHE A 156 4.63 6.44 -2.17
N GLY A 157 5.12 5.26 -1.80
CA GLY A 157 4.56 4.47 -0.73
C GLY A 157 3.28 3.75 -1.16
N ASN A 158 2.98 2.66 -0.48
CA ASN A 158 1.77 1.88 -0.75
C ASN A 158 0.57 2.45 0.03
N LEU A 159 0.36 3.78 -0.07
CA LEU A 159 -0.76 4.46 0.58
C LEU A 159 -1.87 4.65 -0.43
N CYS A 160 -2.93 3.91 -0.27
CA CYS A 160 -4.14 4.08 -1.08
C CYS A 160 -5.39 3.69 -0.29
N VAL A 161 -6.51 4.28 -0.68
CA VAL A 161 -7.85 3.88 -0.24
C VAL A 161 -8.73 3.78 -1.46
N THR A 162 -9.46 2.70 -1.61
CA THR A 162 -10.34 2.46 -2.74
C THR A 162 -11.59 1.71 -2.31
N SER A 163 -12.65 1.76 -3.12
CA SER A 163 -13.80 0.90 -2.93
C SER A 163 -13.45 -0.52 -3.39
N LYS A 164 -13.99 -1.52 -2.69
CA LYS A 164 -14.01 -2.90 -3.14
C LYS A 164 -15.20 -3.08 -4.09
N LYS A 165 -15.02 -2.77 -5.36
CA LYS A 165 -15.99 -3.05 -6.42
C LYS A 165 -15.46 -4.13 -7.33
#